data_9c1938603a84124eda3f5f1c4f67ab06
#
_entry.id   9c1938603a84124eda3f5f1c4f67ab06
#
_cell.length_a   1.000
_cell.length_b   1.000
_cell.length_c   1.000
_cell.angle_alpha   90.00
_cell.angle_beta   90.00
_cell.angle_gamma   90.00
#
_symmetry.space_group_name_H-M   'P 1'
#
loop_
_entity.id
_entity.type
_entity.pdbx_description
1 polymer ?
#
loop_
_entity_poly.entity_id
_entity_poly.type
_entity_poly.pdbx_seq_one_letter_code
_entity_poly.pdbx_strand_id
1 'polypeptide(L)'
;MPARTLLAALALSAMLFAASPILATQASYAGGEALTIVTRDDSLQRAVQAAYVQPFTAMTQARVVQQVWEGDIDTLRKHVKPPHNAWDLVMVDPEELAIGCSEGLFEKLDWSMIGGKDHYLPQAVSDCGVGAITVDTVLAWDKDKLPVSPTWSDFWDVAKYPGKRGLRKGVRGNLEIALMADGVAPGDVYKTLSSSEGVDRAFHKLDQLKPYIVWWSSNAEAARILSSGDVLMTSAPSAQITTAAESAHRNFGVQFAGSLHEMNSWAIVKGSPAARMAEQFLYFTGMPAIEQHLLKKSGYFGLAKGMTDGLPPDVVALSPYNPANANAALRLDAAFWHDNMPKLRQRFEAWLGH
;
A
#
# COMPACT_ATOMS: atom_id res chain seq x y z
N MET A 1 -15.00 -15.34 -93.39
CA MET A 1 -13.74 -16.10 -93.25
C MET A 1 -13.31 -16.03 -91.83
N PRO A 2 -13.06 -17.11 -91.14
CA PRO A 2 -13.25 -17.23 -89.69
C PRO A 2 -12.00 -16.87 -88.86
N ALA A 3 -12.26 -16.22 -87.79
CA ALA A 3 -11.29 -15.91 -86.69
C ALA A 3 -11.03 -17.15 -85.86
N ARG A 4 -9.75 -17.46 -85.57
CA ARG A 4 -9.32 -18.49 -84.63
C ARG A 4 -9.07 -17.84 -83.27
N THR A 5 -9.85 -18.23 -82.25
CA THR A 5 -9.70 -17.93 -80.87
C THR A 5 -8.69 -18.89 -80.26
N LEU A 6 -7.60 -18.35 -79.67
CA LEU A 6 -6.67 -19.08 -78.76
C LEU A 6 -7.17 -18.96 -77.33
N LEU A 7 -7.49 -20.12 -76.71
CA LEU A 7 -7.71 -20.24 -75.29
C LEU A 7 -6.35 -20.47 -74.57
N ALA A 8 -5.95 -19.52 -73.71
CA ALA A 8 -4.84 -19.70 -72.77
C ALA A 8 -5.40 -20.21 -71.43
N ALA A 9 -5.02 -21.40 -71.05
CA ALA A 9 -5.34 -21.99 -69.74
C ALA A 9 -4.37 -21.45 -68.67
N LEU A 10 -4.87 -20.67 -67.69
CA LEU A 10 -4.14 -20.33 -66.48
C LEU A 10 -4.36 -21.43 -65.46
N ALA A 11 -3.27 -22.12 -65.09
CA ALA A 11 -3.24 -23.04 -63.95
C ALA A 11 -3.08 -22.24 -62.66
N LEU A 12 -4.11 -22.19 -61.81
CA LEU A 12 -4.08 -21.62 -60.47
C LEU A 12 -3.54 -22.69 -59.51
N SER A 13 -2.28 -22.54 -59.07
CA SER A 13 -1.71 -23.36 -57.99
C SER A 13 -2.20 -22.84 -56.66
N ALA A 14 -3.16 -23.53 -56.03
CA ALA A 14 -3.60 -23.22 -54.66
C ALA A 14 -2.56 -23.79 -53.67
N MET A 15 -1.77 -22.89 -53.04
CA MET A 15 -0.97 -23.25 -51.85
C MET A 15 -1.91 -23.31 -50.65
N LEU A 16 -2.17 -24.53 -50.17
CA LEU A 16 -2.79 -24.78 -48.89
C LEU A 16 -1.76 -24.46 -47.78
N PHE A 17 -1.93 -23.29 -47.13
CA PHE A 17 -1.31 -23.08 -45.83
C PHE A 17 -2.05 -23.89 -44.79
N ALA A 18 -1.41 -24.96 -44.30
CA ALA A 18 -1.86 -25.69 -43.13
C ALA A 18 -1.61 -24.81 -41.91
N ALA A 19 -2.64 -24.10 -41.44
CA ALA A 19 -2.65 -23.45 -40.17
C ALA A 19 -2.71 -24.53 -39.07
N SER A 20 -1.56 -24.84 -38.45
CA SER A 20 -1.52 -25.65 -37.23
C SER A 20 -2.22 -24.87 -36.13
N PRO A 21 -3.27 -25.38 -35.48
CA PRO A 21 -3.84 -24.74 -34.29
C PRO A 21 -2.82 -24.89 -33.15
N ILE A 22 -2.20 -23.80 -32.74
CA ILE A 22 -1.54 -23.71 -31.46
C ILE A 22 -2.65 -23.84 -30.43
N LEU A 23 -2.91 -25.05 -29.96
CA LEU A 23 -3.69 -25.29 -28.76
C LEU A 23 -2.91 -24.69 -27.58
N ALA A 24 -3.16 -23.42 -27.27
CA ALA A 24 -2.86 -22.86 -25.98
C ALA A 24 -3.65 -23.69 -24.96
N THR A 25 -3.00 -24.59 -24.27
CA THR A 25 -3.55 -25.29 -23.11
C THR A 25 -3.88 -24.22 -22.06
N GLN A 26 -5.11 -23.72 -22.10
CA GLN A 26 -5.69 -22.98 -20.99
C GLN A 26 -5.80 -23.98 -19.85
N ALA A 27 -4.92 -23.84 -18.85
CA ALA A 27 -5.06 -24.56 -17.61
C ALA A 27 -6.34 -24.06 -16.92
N SER A 28 -7.45 -24.74 -17.18
CA SER A 28 -8.71 -24.50 -16.47
C SER A 28 -8.55 -24.98 -15.04
N TYR A 29 -8.54 -24.05 -14.07
CA TYR A 29 -8.60 -24.35 -12.63
C TYR A 29 -10.01 -24.76 -12.16
N ALA A 30 -10.81 -25.38 -13.01
CA ALA A 30 -12.13 -25.89 -12.66
C ALA A 30 -11.99 -27.05 -11.66
N GLY A 31 -12.03 -26.73 -10.35
CA GLY A 31 -11.98 -27.70 -9.25
C GLY A 31 -10.77 -27.53 -8.28
N GLY A 32 -9.94 -26.53 -8.43
CA GLY A 32 -8.82 -26.22 -7.54
C GLY A 32 -9.23 -25.53 -6.23
N GLU A 33 -8.34 -25.58 -5.24
CA GLU A 33 -8.49 -24.82 -3.98
C GLU A 33 -8.63 -23.33 -4.26
N ALA A 34 -9.40 -22.61 -3.42
CA ALA A 34 -9.57 -21.18 -3.56
C ALA A 34 -8.30 -20.46 -3.07
N LEU A 35 -7.90 -19.39 -3.73
CA LEU A 35 -6.86 -18.48 -3.25
C LEU A 35 -7.46 -17.52 -2.22
N THR A 36 -7.06 -17.61 -0.97
CA THR A 36 -7.47 -16.68 0.09
C THR A 36 -6.47 -15.53 0.18
N ILE A 37 -6.93 -14.33 -0.20
CA ILE A 37 -6.14 -13.08 -0.17
C ILE A 37 -6.58 -12.24 1.01
N VAL A 38 -5.62 -11.73 1.80
CA VAL A 38 -5.89 -10.95 3.00
C VAL A 38 -5.28 -9.54 2.87
N THR A 39 -6.11 -8.53 3.00
CA THR A 39 -5.74 -7.11 2.91
C THR A 39 -5.90 -6.39 4.24
N ARG A 40 -5.49 -5.11 4.33
CA ARG A 40 -5.43 -4.34 5.59
C ARG A 40 -6.75 -3.74 6.03
N ASP A 41 -7.60 -3.33 5.12
CA ASP A 41 -8.86 -2.67 5.44
C ASP A 41 -9.89 -2.88 4.33
N ASP A 42 -11.15 -2.63 4.65
CA ASP A 42 -12.27 -2.80 3.73
C ASP A 42 -12.17 -1.91 2.48
N SER A 43 -11.58 -0.73 2.59
CA SER A 43 -11.41 0.19 1.45
C SER A 43 -10.42 -0.37 0.45
N LEU A 44 -9.26 -0.81 0.95
CA LEU A 44 -8.24 -1.45 0.13
C LEU A 44 -8.74 -2.79 -0.42
N GLN A 45 -9.48 -3.58 0.37
CA GLN A 45 -10.10 -4.82 -0.10
C GLN A 45 -11.02 -4.58 -1.30
N ARG A 46 -11.90 -3.58 -1.25
CA ARG A 46 -12.77 -3.22 -2.38
C ARG A 46 -11.98 -2.79 -3.61
N ALA A 47 -10.91 -2.03 -3.42
CA ALA A 47 -10.04 -1.60 -4.52
C ALA A 47 -9.30 -2.80 -5.13
N VAL A 48 -8.74 -3.70 -4.32
CA VAL A 48 -8.11 -4.95 -4.75
C VAL A 48 -9.13 -5.85 -5.47
N GLN A 49 -10.37 -5.94 -4.96
CA GLN A 49 -11.45 -6.66 -5.64
C GLN A 49 -11.67 -6.15 -7.06
N ALA A 50 -11.80 -4.84 -7.21
CA ALA A 50 -12.11 -4.22 -8.50
C ALA A 50 -10.91 -4.19 -9.46
N ALA A 51 -9.71 -3.91 -8.95
CA ALA A 51 -8.53 -3.71 -9.78
C ALA A 51 -7.76 -5.01 -10.08
N TYR A 52 -7.79 -5.97 -9.16
CA TYR A 52 -6.99 -7.18 -9.25
C TYR A 52 -7.83 -8.45 -9.36
N VAL A 53 -8.71 -8.70 -8.38
CA VAL A 53 -9.42 -9.99 -8.28
C VAL A 53 -10.39 -10.21 -9.44
N GLN A 54 -11.25 -9.24 -9.75
CA GLN A 54 -12.22 -9.37 -10.84
C GLN A 54 -11.56 -9.63 -12.21
N PRO A 55 -10.55 -8.86 -12.67
CA PRO A 55 -9.90 -9.15 -13.94
C PRO A 55 -9.08 -10.44 -13.91
N PHE A 56 -8.41 -10.76 -12.80
CA PHE A 56 -7.68 -12.02 -12.64
C PHE A 56 -8.62 -13.23 -12.75
N THR A 57 -9.74 -13.23 -12.02
CA THR A 57 -10.71 -14.32 -12.06
C THR A 57 -11.41 -14.43 -13.42
N ALA A 58 -11.68 -13.31 -14.10
CA ALA A 58 -12.22 -13.33 -15.45
C ALA A 58 -11.27 -13.98 -16.46
N MET A 59 -9.97 -13.78 -16.29
CA MET A 59 -8.93 -14.32 -17.17
C MET A 59 -8.61 -15.80 -16.88
N THR A 60 -8.57 -16.18 -15.59
CA THR A 60 -8.04 -17.49 -15.15
C THR A 60 -9.11 -18.49 -14.72
N GLN A 61 -10.34 -18.04 -14.48
CA GLN A 61 -11.43 -18.80 -13.84
C GLN A 61 -11.08 -19.27 -12.42
N ALA A 62 -10.07 -18.68 -11.79
CA ALA A 62 -9.64 -18.99 -10.43
C ALA A 62 -10.72 -18.57 -9.43
N ARG A 63 -10.91 -19.37 -8.38
CA ARG A 63 -11.72 -18.98 -7.23
C ARG A 63 -10.87 -18.20 -6.25
N VAL A 64 -11.25 -16.94 -5.95
CA VAL A 64 -10.57 -16.08 -4.98
C VAL A 64 -11.53 -15.73 -3.85
N VAL A 65 -11.04 -15.85 -2.62
CA VAL A 65 -11.73 -15.41 -1.40
C VAL A 65 -10.93 -14.26 -0.80
N GLN A 66 -11.59 -13.23 -0.34
CA GLN A 66 -10.93 -12.09 0.29
C GLN A 66 -11.30 -11.98 1.78
N GLN A 67 -10.31 -11.63 2.58
CA GLN A 67 -10.46 -11.33 4.00
C GLN A 67 -9.73 -10.02 4.34
N VAL A 68 -10.06 -9.47 5.50
CA VAL A 68 -9.43 -8.26 6.05
C VAL A 68 -8.84 -8.58 7.41
N TRP A 69 -7.71 -7.95 7.73
CA TRP A 69 -7.10 -8.02 9.04
C TRP A 69 -6.49 -6.68 9.45
N GLU A 70 -6.40 -6.43 10.75
CA GLU A 70 -5.91 -5.16 11.29
C GLU A 70 -4.38 -5.09 11.47
N GLY A 71 -3.67 -6.17 11.13
CA GLY A 71 -2.25 -6.35 11.45
C GLY A 71 -2.09 -7.14 12.75
N ASP A 72 -0.87 -7.20 13.24
CA ASP A 72 -0.43 -7.92 14.42
C ASP A 72 0.14 -9.32 14.14
N ILE A 73 1.41 -9.47 14.51
CA ILE A 73 2.18 -10.70 14.25
C ILE A 73 1.60 -11.94 14.96
N ASP A 74 0.99 -11.78 16.13
CA ASP A 74 0.39 -12.90 16.86
C ASP A 74 -0.87 -13.41 16.15
N THR A 75 -1.61 -12.52 15.51
CA THR A 75 -2.72 -12.89 14.65
C THR A 75 -2.22 -13.64 13.42
N LEU A 76 -1.15 -13.16 12.78
CA LEU A 76 -0.51 -13.85 11.67
C LEU A 76 -0.07 -15.27 12.05
N ARG A 77 0.64 -15.43 13.17
CA ARG A 77 1.07 -16.75 13.71
C ARG A 77 -0.08 -17.72 13.93
N LYS A 78 -1.28 -17.21 14.32
CA LYS A 78 -2.48 -18.06 14.51
C LYS A 78 -3.06 -18.57 13.20
N HIS A 79 -2.94 -17.80 12.11
CA HIS A 79 -3.50 -18.14 10.80
C HIS A 79 -2.53 -18.90 9.89
N VAL A 80 -1.23 -18.90 10.23
CA VAL A 80 -0.19 -19.63 9.51
C VAL A 80 0.15 -20.90 10.26
N LYS A 81 -0.60 -21.98 10.00
CA LYS A 81 -0.43 -23.30 10.65
C LYS A 81 -0.47 -24.42 9.61
N PRO A 82 0.65 -24.71 8.93
CA PRO A 82 0.70 -25.82 7.99
C PRO A 82 0.30 -27.14 8.67
N PRO A 83 -0.41 -28.05 7.98
CA PRO A 83 -0.87 -27.97 6.58
C PRO A 83 -2.22 -27.26 6.41
N HIS A 84 -2.83 -26.72 7.45
CA HIS A 84 -4.17 -26.12 7.43
C HIS A 84 -4.09 -24.61 7.65
N ASN A 85 -3.56 -23.91 6.65
CA ASN A 85 -3.54 -22.44 6.67
C ASN A 85 -4.94 -21.88 6.37
N ALA A 86 -5.32 -20.84 7.12
CA ALA A 86 -6.54 -20.09 6.83
C ALA A 86 -6.35 -19.04 5.71
N TRP A 87 -5.09 -18.67 5.44
CA TRP A 87 -4.67 -17.67 4.47
C TRP A 87 -3.64 -18.22 3.50
N ASP A 88 -3.59 -17.68 2.28
CA ASP A 88 -2.64 -18.06 1.24
C ASP A 88 -1.71 -16.92 0.87
N LEU A 89 -2.26 -15.73 0.68
CA LEU A 89 -1.55 -14.51 0.32
C LEU A 89 -1.97 -13.39 1.26
N VAL A 90 -1.03 -12.79 1.97
CA VAL A 90 -1.31 -11.75 2.97
C VAL A 90 -0.53 -10.48 2.69
N MET A 91 -1.20 -9.33 2.85
CA MET A 91 -0.53 -8.03 2.81
C MET A 91 -0.04 -7.70 4.22
N VAL A 92 1.26 -7.47 4.34
CA VAL A 92 1.98 -7.22 5.59
C VAL A 92 2.74 -5.90 5.54
N ASP A 93 2.94 -5.29 6.69
CA ASP A 93 3.83 -4.15 6.83
C ASP A 93 5.31 -4.59 6.91
N PRO A 94 6.27 -3.66 6.88
CA PRO A 94 7.69 -4.01 6.89
C PRO A 94 8.14 -4.78 8.14
N GLU A 95 7.57 -4.50 9.30
CA GLU A 95 7.88 -5.20 10.56
C GLU A 95 7.36 -6.63 10.53
N GLU A 96 6.11 -6.82 10.14
CA GLU A 96 5.49 -8.13 10.01
C GLU A 96 6.16 -8.99 8.95
N LEU A 97 6.59 -8.37 7.83
CA LEU A 97 7.37 -9.07 6.80
C LEU A 97 8.70 -9.56 7.36
N ALA A 98 9.43 -8.70 8.07
CA ALA A 98 10.73 -9.05 8.64
C ALA A 98 10.61 -10.19 9.67
N ILE A 99 9.64 -10.10 10.58
CA ILE A 99 9.38 -11.14 11.59
C ILE A 99 8.91 -12.43 10.91
N GLY A 100 7.92 -12.35 10.05
CA GLY A 100 7.38 -13.53 9.37
C GLY A 100 8.40 -14.27 8.51
N CYS A 101 9.32 -13.51 7.85
CA CYS A 101 10.46 -14.09 7.15
C CYS A 101 11.42 -14.81 8.08
N SER A 102 11.80 -14.19 9.19
CA SER A 102 12.75 -14.76 10.17
C SER A 102 12.20 -16.00 10.87
N GLU A 103 10.90 -16.03 11.13
CA GLU A 103 10.20 -17.16 11.75
C GLU A 103 9.78 -18.25 10.73
N GLY A 104 9.99 -18.02 9.42
CA GLY A 104 9.60 -18.97 8.38
C GLY A 104 8.09 -19.11 8.18
N LEU A 105 7.32 -18.03 8.47
CA LEU A 105 5.88 -17.99 8.26
C LEU A 105 5.51 -17.77 6.79
N PHE A 106 6.46 -17.34 5.95
CA PHE A 106 6.26 -17.08 4.53
C PHE A 106 7.12 -17.98 3.65
N GLU A 107 6.65 -18.23 2.43
CA GLU A 107 7.45 -18.86 1.41
C GLU A 107 8.56 -17.93 0.92
N LYS A 108 9.72 -18.49 0.56
CA LYS A 108 10.68 -17.74 -0.24
C LYS A 108 10.14 -17.60 -1.65
N LEU A 109 10.14 -16.37 -2.16
CA LEU A 109 9.58 -16.10 -3.48
C LEU A 109 10.48 -16.66 -4.60
N ASP A 110 9.87 -17.40 -5.51
CA ASP A 110 10.48 -17.69 -6.81
C ASP A 110 10.25 -16.48 -7.74
N TRP A 111 11.24 -15.62 -7.79
CA TRP A 111 11.18 -14.39 -8.58
C TRP A 111 10.99 -14.64 -10.07
N SER A 112 11.37 -15.81 -10.59
CA SER A 112 11.14 -16.17 -11.99
C SER A 112 9.65 -16.34 -12.30
N MET A 113 8.85 -16.73 -11.30
CA MET A 113 7.41 -16.94 -11.43
C MET A 113 6.60 -15.64 -11.33
N ILE A 114 7.18 -14.57 -10.76
CA ILE A 114 6.50 -13.30 -10.55
C ILE A 114 7.09 -12.14 -11.39
N GLY A 115 7.76 -12.45 -12.49
CA GLY A 115 8.26 -11.46 -13.46
C GLY A 115 9.73 -11.07 -13.30
N GLY A 116 10.41 -11.58 -12.27
CA GLY A 116 11.81 -11.25 -11.98
C GLY A 116 12.01 -10.00 -11.13
N LYS A 117 13.13 -9.95 -10.40
CA LYS A 117 13.48 -8.82 -9.51
C LYS A 117 13.59 -7.50 -10.27
N ASP A 118 14.06 -7.55 -11.52
CA ASP A 118 14.24 -6.35 -12.34
C ASP A 118 12.92 -5.70 -12.79
N HIS A 119 11.81 -6.37 -12.63
CA HIS A 119 10.48 -5.86 -12.92
C HIS A 119 10.00 -4.86 -11.85
N TYR A 120 10.55 -4.93 -10.65
CA TYR A 120 10.15 -4.11 -9.51
C TYR A 120 11.21 -3.07 -9.14
N LEU A 121 10.79 -2.05 -8.40
CA LEU A 121 11.71 -1.11 -7.77
C LEU A 121 12.57 -1.84 -6.74
N PRO A 122 13.86 -1.47 -6.56
CA PRO A 122 14.78 -2.21 -5.68
C PRO A 122 14.27 -2.41 -4.26
N GLN A 123 13.57 -1.42 -3.71
CA GLN A 123 13.01 -1.48 -2.35
C GLN A 123 11.84 -2.47 -2.22
N ALA A 124 11.19 -2.84 -3.33
CA ALA A 124 10.09 -3.80 -3.35
C ALA A 124 10.55 -5.26 -3.28
N VAL A 125 11.86 -5.49 -3.40
CA VAL A 125 12.42 -6.84 -3.52
C VAL A 125 12.93 -7.34 -2.17
N SER A 126 12.37 -8.45 -1.70
CA SER A 126 12.86 -9.18 -0.51
C SER A 126 12.83 -10.70 -0.74
N ASP A 127 13.36 -11.50 0.20
CA ASP A 127 13.39 -12.95 0.04
C ASP A 127 12.01 -13.62 0.09
N CYS A 128 11.09 -13.09 0.90
CA CYS A 128 9.77 -13.72 1.13
C CYS A 128 8.59 -12.75 0.96
N GLY A 129 8.81 -11.60 0.36
CA GLY A 129 7.75 -10.66 0.03
C GLY A 129 8.10 -9.80 -1.16
N VAL A 130 7.08 -9.36 -1.88
CA VAL A 130 7.18 -8.37 -2.95
C VAL A 130 6.37 -7.13 -2.57
N GLY A 131 6.94 -5.95 -2.76
CA GLY A 131 6.23 -4.69 -2.49
C GLY A 131 4.91 -4.62 -3.24
N ALA A 132 3.84 -4.30 -2.52
CA ALA A 132 2.47 -4.24 -3.01
C ALA A 132 2.01 -2.81 -3.24
N ILE A 133 2.11 -1.98 -2.20
CA ILE A 133 1.70 -0.58 -2.19
C ILE A 133 2.63 0.25 -1.30
N THR A 134 2.70 1.55 -1.58
CA THR A 134 3.27 2.53 -0.66
C THR A 134 2.18 3.15 0.19
N VAL A 135 2.49 3.39 1.45
CA VAL A 135 1.62 4.09 2.39
C VAL A 135 2.36 5.31 2.91
N ASP A 136 1.87 6.50 2.57
CA ASP A 136 2.42 7.77 3.04
C ASP A 136 1.42 8.43 3.98
N THR A 137 1.72 8.41 5.29
CA THR A 137 0.94 9.19 6.26
C THR A 137 1.42 10.64 6.20
N VAL A 138 0.56 11.49 5.71
CA VAL A 138 0.80 12.92 5.46
C VAL A 138 0.09 13.81 6.47
N LEU A 139 0.49 15.06 6.55
CA LEU A 139 -0.33 16.11 7.11
C LEU A 139 -1.38 16.52 6.07
N ALA A 140 -2.65 16.36 6.43
CA ALA A 140 -3.79 16.73 5.60
C ALA A 140 -4.63 17.83 6.26
N TRP A 141 -5.22 18.73 5.45
CA TRP A 141 -6.01 19.83 5.93
C TRP A 141 -7.09 20.27 4.94
N ASP A 142 -8.04 21.07 5.42
CA ASP A 142 -9.08 21.70 4.61
C ASP A 142 -8.54 23.04 4.07
N LYS A 143 -8.26 23.11 2.75
CA LYS A 143 -7.73 24.30 2.08
C LYS A 143 -8.70 25.47 2.06
N ASP A 144 -10.00 25.21 2.13
CA ASP A 144 -11.00 26.27 2.18
C ASP A 144 -10.96 27.01 3.50
N LYS A 145 -10.52 26.35 4.59
CA LYS A 145 -10.32 26.94 5.90
C LYS A 145 -8.90 27.46 6.12
N LEU A 146 -7.92 26.79 5.50
CA LEU A 146 -6.51 27.12 5.62
C LEU A 146 -5.85 27.10 4.23
N PRO A 147 -5.78 28.25 3.52
CA PRO A 147 -5.29 28.29 2.14
C PRO A 147 -3.78 28.10 1.99
N VAL A 148 -3.02 28.15 3.09
CA VAL A 148 -1.57 27.91 3.12
C VAL A 148 -1.28 26.45 3.48
N SER A 149 -0.18 25.89 2.95
CA SER A 149 0.28 24.57 3.31
C SER A 149 0.91 24.58 4.71
N PRO A 150 0.31 23.87 5.71
CA PRO A 150 0.86 23.82 7.05
C PRO A 150 2.03 22.84 7.14
N THR A 151 2.88 23.05 8.15
CA THR A 151 3.92 22.13 8.59
C THR A 151 3.49 21.35 9.84
N TRP A 152 4.29 20.34 10.26
CA TRP A 152 4.02 19.68 11.55
C TRP A 152 4.13 20.66 12.74
N SER A 153 5.00 21.69 12.68
CA SER A 153 5.03 22.74 13.71
C SER A 153 3.72 23.55 13.73
N ASP A 154 3.14 23.88 12.57
CA ASP A 154 1.84 24.54 12.48
C ASP A 154 0.69 23.66 13.00
N PHE A 155 0.81 22.34 12.87
CA PHE A 155 -0.14 21.39 13.42
C PHE A 155 -0.22 21.48 14.96
N TRP A 156 0.87 21.82 15.64
CA TRP A 156 0.93 22.03 17.08
C TRP A 156 0.51 23.46 17.51
N ASP A 157 0.60 24.42 16.60
CA ASP A 157 0.25 25.83 16.92
C ASP A 157 -1.27 26.03 16.89
N VAL A 158 -1.93 25.62 17.98
CA VAL A 158 -3.38 25.77 18.15
C VAL A 158 -3.82 27.22 18.42
N ALA A 159 -2.89 28.09 18.79
CA ALA A 159 -3.15 29.49 18.95
C ALA A 159 -3.26 30.20 17.60
N LYS A 160 -2.35 29.92 16.69
CA LYS A 160 -2.34 30.45 15.32
C LYS A 160 -3.43 29.83 14.46
N TYR A 161 -3.66 28.52 14.62
CA TYR A 161 -4.62 27.73 13.86
C TYR A 161 -5.63 27.06 14.80
N PRO A 162 -6.65 27.80 15.29
CA PRO A 162 -7.65 27.25 16.20
C PRO A 162 -8.42 26.08 15.62
N GLY A 163 -8.61 25.02 16.42
CA GLY A 163 -9.35 23.83 16.03
C GLY A 163 -8.69 22.55 16.52
N LYS A 164 -9.37 21.43 16.33
CA LYS A 164 -8.87 20.12 16.74
C LYS A 164 -7.96 19.51 15.68
N ARG A 165 -7.20 18.50 16.11
CA ARG A 165 -6.21 17.75 15.33
C ARG A 165 -6.53 16.28 15.32
N GLY A 166 -6.50 15.65 14.14
CA GLY A 166 -6.67 14.21 14.01
C GLY A 166 -5.33 13.49 14.10
N LEU A 167 -5.21 12.51 15.00
CA LEU A 167 -4.06 11.62 15.08
C LEU A 167 -4.53 10.17 15.19
N ARG A 168 -3.72 9.22 14.66
CA ARG A 168 -3.99 7.80 14.82
C ARG A 168 -3.87 7.39 16.29
N LYS A 169 -4.81 6.59 16.78
CA LYS A 169 -4.73 6.04 18.13
C LYS A 169 -3.66 4.95 18.20
N GLY A 170 -2.47 5.31 18.65
CA GLY A 170 -1.32 4.43 18.76
C GLY A 170 -0.03 5.23 18.92
N VAL A 171 1.04 4.54 19.29
CA VAL A 171 2.33 5.19 19.55
C VAL A 171 3.14 5.42 18.27
N ARG A 172 3.13 4.43 17.35
CA ARG A 172 3.84 4.46 16.07
C ARG A 172 3.27 5.57 15.19
N GLY A 173 4.13 6.36 14.62
CA GLY A 173 3.82 7.54 13.82
C GLY A 173 3.68 8.81 14.66
N ASN A 174 3.08 8.72 15.84
CA ASN A 174 2.86 9.90 16.67
C ASN A 174 4.13 10.41 17.37
N LEU A 175 5.04 9.53 17.78
CA LEU A 175 6.33 9.95 18.33
C LEU A 175 7.19 10.63 17.28
N GLU A 176 7.20 10.09 16.06
CA GLU A 176 7.92 10.66 14.93
C GLU A 176 7.39 12.05 14.57
N ILE A 177 6.06 12.17 14.39
CA ILE A 177 5.40 13.43 14.09
C ILE A 177 5.66 14.46 15.19
N ALA A 178 5.59 14.06 16.47
CA ALA A 178 5.86 14.95 17.60
C ALA A 178 7.29 15.49 17.58
N LEU A 179 8.29 14.64 17.32
CA LEU A 179 9.68 15.09 17.22
C LEU A 179 9.90 16.02 16.01
N MET A 180 9.32 15.72 14.86
CA MET A 180 9.40 16.60 13.70
C MET A 180 8.72 17.94 13.97
N ALA A 181 7.58 17.95 14.66
CA ALA A 181 6.91 19.18 15.12
C ALA A 181 7.75 19.97 16.14
N ASP A 182 8.63 19.29 16.86
CA ASP A 182 9.58 19.90 17.81
C ASP A 182 10.95 20.23 17.18
N GLY A 183 11.03 20.23 15.84
CA GLY A 183 12.17 20.67 15.06
C GLY A 183 13.27 19.61 14.82
N VAL A 184 13.02 18.33 15.12
CA VAL A 184 13.94 17.26 14.78
C VAL A 184 13.81 16.96 13.27
N ALA A 185 14.93 16.97 12.56
CA ALA A 185 14.96 16.63 11.15
C ALA A 185 14.53 15.16 10.93
N PRO A 186 13.81 14.82 9.83
CA PRO A 186 13.37 13.44 9.58
C PRO A 186 14.49 12.39 9.71
N GLY A 187 15.68 12.66 9.21
CA GLY A 187 16.85 11.77 9.30
C GLY A 187 17.41 11.54 10.72
N ASP A 188 17.06 12.40 11.68
CA ASP A 188 17.54 12.29 13.08
C ASP A 188 16.47 11.74 14.04
N VAL A 189 15.23 11.50 13.58
CA VAL A 189 14.13 11.09 14.43
C VAL A 189 14.42 9.78 15.16
N TYR A 190 14.83 8.73 14.47
CA TYR A 190 15.11 7.43 15.13
C TYR A 190 16.38 7.46 15.96
N LYS A 191 17.39 8.26 15.60
CA LYS A 191 18.52 8.50 16.47
C LYS A 191 18.10 9.16 17.79
N THR A 192 17.13 10.08 17.72
CA THR A 192 16.56 10.72 18.93
C THR A 192 15.74 9.71 19.73
N LEU A 193 14.84 8.94 19.09
CA LEU A 193 14.00 7.93 19.74
C LEU A 193 14.79 6.75 20.34
N SER A 194 16.05 6.55 19.95
CA SER A 194 16.92 5.50 20.53
C SER A 194 17.37 5.81 21.97
N SER A 195 17.11 7.02 22.49
CA SER A 195 17.38 7.41 23.87
C SER A 195 16.08 7.59 24.67
N SER A 196 16.17 7.39 26.00
CA SER A 196 15.04 7.66 26.91
C SER A 196 14.62 9.12 26.87
N GLU A 197 15.58 10.02 26.83
CA GLU A 197 15.38 11.49 26.77
C GLU A 197 14.66 11.90 25.49
N GLY A 198 14.99 11.27 24.35
CA GLY A 198 14.30 11.51 23.09
C GLY A 198 12.86 11.01 23.09
N VAL A 199 12.62 9.85 23.69
CA VAL A 199 11.25 9.34 23.89
C VAL A 199 10.46 10.27 24.82
N ASP A 200 11.08 10.72 25.95
CA ASP A 200 10.44 11.68 26.88
C ASP A 200 10.10 13.00 26.17
N ARG A 201 11.01 13.50 25.35
CA ARG A 201 10.80 14.68 24.53
C ARG A 201 9.57 14.55 23.60
N ALA A 202 9.43 13.41 22.93
CA ALA A 202 8.29 13.14 22.06
C ALA A 202 6.95 13.12 22.84
N PHE A 203 6.91 12.45 23.98
CA PHE A 203 5.73 12.42 24.84
C PHE A 203 5.39 13.80 25.41
N HIS A 204 6.40 14.56 25.85
CA HIS A 204 6.19 15.94 26.34
C HIS A 204 5.62 16.84 25.23
N LYS A 205 6.06 16.63 23.99
CA LYS A 205 5.47 17.33 22.84
C LYS A 205 4.02 16.93 22.61
N LEU A 206 3.67 15.66 22.73
CA LEU A 206 2.30 15.17 22.64
C LEU A 206 1.39 15.74 23.75
N ASP A 207 1.90 15.93 24.97
CA ASP A 207 1.16 16.55 26.10
C ASP A 207 0.58 17.91 25.71
N GLN A 208 1.33 18.71 24.97
CA GLN A 208 0.91 20.05 24.53
C GLN A 208 -0.33 20.01 23.62
N LEU A 209 -0.46 18.93 22.84
CA LEU A 209 -1.54 18.76 21.87
C LEU A 209 -2.71 17.94 22.40
N LYS A 210 -2.52 17.16 23.45
CA LYS A 210 -3.47 16.18 23.99
C LYS A 210 -4.91 16.70 24.13
N PRO A 211 -5.19 17.92 24.65
CA PRO A 211 -6.55 18.45 24.79
C PRO A 211 -7.26 18.72 23.45
N TYR A 212 -6.53 18.78 22.37
CA TYR A 212 -7.01 19.12 21.04
C TYR A 212 -7.11 17.93 20.10
N ILE A 213 -6.71 16.72 20.54
CA ILE A 213 -6.66 15.54 19.69
C ILE A 213 -8.04 14.90 19.55
N VAL A 214 -8.41 14.59 18.31
CA VAL A 214 -9.45 13.62 17.94
C VAL A 214 -8.73 12.38 17.43
N TRP A 215 -8.87 11.28 18.16
CA TRP A 215 -8.25 10.03 17.81
C TRP A 215 -9.04 9.32 16.73
N TRP A 216 -8.34 8.78 15.73
CA TRP A 216 -8.92 7.88 14.74
C TRP A 216 -8.22 6.51 14.79
N SER A 217 -8.98 5.45 14.47
CA SER A 217 -8.48 4.07 14.55
C SER A 217 -8.43 3.38 13.19
N SER A 218 -9.19 3.86 12.21
CA SER A 218 -9.16 3.34 10.84
C SER A 218 -8.81 4.43 9.83
N ASN A 219 -8.21 4.05 8.70
CA ASN A 219 -7.86 4.98 7.63
C ASN A 219 -9.08 5.77 7.10
N ALA A 220 -10.25 5.12 7.02
CA ALA A 220 -11.51 5.75 6.62
C ALA A 220 -11.96 6.80 7.64
N GLU A 221 -11.74 6.54 8.94
CA GLU A 221 -12.07 7.51 10.00
C GLU A 221 -11.21 8.76 9.93
N ALA A 222 -9.92 8.65 9.58
CA ALA A 222 -9.03 9.79 9.39
C ALA A 222 -9.58 10.77 8.32
N ALA A 223 -10.03 10.23 7.19
CA ALA A 223 -10.64 11.04 6.12
C ALA A 223 -12.01 11.60 6.53
N ARG A 224 -12.83 10.81 7.26
CA ARG A 224 -14.15 11.21 7.72
C ARG A 224 -14.09 12.42 8.66
N ILE A 225 -13.21 12.41 9.68
CA ILE A 225 -13.12 13.52 10.67
C ILE A 225 -12.64 14.83 10.03
N LEU A 226 -11.85 14.75 8.95
CA LEU A 226 -11.49 15.93 8.16
C LEU A 226 -12.68 16.39 7.31
N SER A 227 -13.37 15.48 6.66
CA SER A 227 -14.52 15.76 5.78
C SER A 227 -15.72 16.33 6.53
N SER A 228 -15.99 15.85 7.75
CA SER A 228 -17.04 16.40 8.64
C SER A 228 -16.67 17.76 9.23
N GLY A 229 -15.38 18.13 9.20
CA GLY A 229 -14.89 19.36 9.84
C GLY A 229 -14.69 19.21 11.35
N ASP A 230 -14.70 17.99 11.89
CA ASP A 230 -14.39 17.71 13.31
C ASP A 230 -12.97 18.13 13.67
N VAL A 231 -12.06 18.11 12.68
CA VAL A 231 -10.68 18.57 12.81
C VAL A 231 -10.33 19.57 11.71
N LEU A 232 -9.40 20.48 12.00
CA LEU A 232 -8.83 21.40 11.02
C LEU A 232 -7.73 20.73 10.18
N MET A 233 -6.93 19.90 10.84
CA MET A 233 -5.80 19.15 10.26
C MET A 233 -5.80 17.75 10.84
N THR A 234 -5.29 16.78 10.07
CA THR A 234 -5.12 15.40 10.52
C THR A 234 -3.85 14.79 9.95
N SER A 235 -3.22 13.87 10.71
CA SER A 235 -2.39 12.85 10.08
C SER A 235 -3.32 11.87 9.35
N ALA A 236 -2.98 11.45 8.14
CA ALA A 236 -3.79 10.45 7.42
C ALA A 236 -3.00 9.85 6.25
N PRO A 237 -3.30 8.64 5.81
CA PRO A 237 -2.78 8.14 4.54
C PRO A 237 -3.22 9.04 3.38
N SER A 238 -2.25 9.48 2.56
CA SER A 238 -2.50 10.40 1.44
C SER A 238 -3.58 9.89 0.49
N ALA A 239 -3.57 8.60 0.19
CA ALA A 239 -4.54 7.92 -0.64
C ALA A 239 -5.99 8.09 -0.14
N GLN A 240 -6.21 8.00 1.17
CA GLN A 240 -7.53 8.17 1.77
C GLN A 240 -8.04 9.62 1.65
N ILE A 241 -7.14 10.59 1.82
CA ILE A 241 -7.50 12.01 1.68
C ILE A 241 -7.80 12.36 0.24
N THR A 242 -7.01 11.87 -0.73
CA THR A 242 -7.24 12.10 -2.17
C THR A 242 -8.59 11.52 -2.59
N THR A 243 -8.86 10.26 -2.22
CA THR A 243 -10.14 9.59 -2.50
C THR A 243 -11.33 10.32 -1.84
N ALA A 244 -11.17 10.80 -0.61
CA ALA A 244 -12.20 11.55 0.10
C ALA A 244 -12.44 12.93 -0.53
N ALA A 245 -11.40 13.61 -0.99
CA ALA A 245 -11.49 14.88 -1.69
C ALA A 245 -12.32 14.76 -2.97
N GLU A 246 -12.04 13.74 -3.78
CA GLU A 246 -12.77 13.46 -5.02
C GLU A 246 -14.23 13.09 -4.75
N SER A 247 -14.47 12.13 -3.84
CA SER A 247 -15.82 11.59 -3.58
C SER A 247 -16.76 12.58 -2.90
N ALA A 248 -16.23 13.45 -2.03
CA ALA A 248 -16.99 14.46 -1.29
C ALA A 248 -16.93 15.86 -1.95
N HIS A 249 -16.26 16.00 -3.08
CA HIS A 249 -16.01 17.31 -3.75
C HIS A 249 -15.45 18.35 -2.80
N ARG A 250 -14.43 17.96 -1.98
CA ARG A 250 -13.79 18.80 -0.98
C ARG A 250 -12.38 19.20 -1.42
N ASN A 251 -12.00 20.42 -1.07
CA ASN A 251 -10.68 20.98 -1.39
C ASN A 251 -9.66 20.68 -0.27
N PHE A 252 -9.24 19.40 -0.18
CA PHE A 252 -8.22 19.01 0.80
C PHE A 252 -6.80 19.20 0.27
N GLY A 253 -5.89 19.55 1.17
CA GLY A 253 -4.46 19.58 0.93
C GLY A 253 -3.76 18.41 1.60
N VAL A 254 -2.65 17.99 1.01
CA VAL A 254 -1.72 17.00 1.58
C VAL A 254 -0.29 17.55 1.51
N GLN A 255 0.46 17.42 2.59
CA GLN A 255 1.85 17.83 2.69
C GLN A 255 2.74 16.59 2.86
N PHE A 256 3.62 16.37 1.89
CA PHE A 256 4.56 15.24 1.91
C PHE A 256 5.86 15.55 2.68
N ALA A 257 6.20 16.82 2.92
CA ALA A 257 7.36 17.15 3.74
C ALA A 257 7.16 16.65 5.18
N GLY A 258 8.02 15.74 5.61
CA GLY A 258 7.89 15.04 6.88
C GLY A 258 6.76 14.00 6.90
N SER A 259 6.30 13.51 5.75
CA SER A 259 5.40 12.35 5.71
C SER A 259 6.08 11.12 6.29
N LEU A 260 5.29 10.22 6.87
CA LEU A 260 5.77 8.91 7.29
C LEU A 260 5.56 7.94 6.13
N HIS A 261 6.67 7.46 5.58
CA HIS A 261 6.67 6.56 4.43
C HIS A 261 6.90 5.12 4.86
N GLU A 262 6.02 4.24 4.44
CA GLU A 262 6.20 2.79 4.55
C GLU A 262 5.73 2.08 3.27
N MET A 263 6.09 0.81 3.15
CA MET A 263 5.75 -0.03 2.02
C MET A 263 5.15 -1.33 2.54
N ASN A 264 3.90 -1.59 2.19
CA ASN A 264 3.32 -2.89 2.46
C ASN A 264 3.70 -3.88 1.35
N SER A 265 3.87 -5.14 1.72
CA SER A 265 4.28 -6.20 0.82
C SER A 265 3.27 -7.33 0.79
N TRP A 266 3.17 -8.00 -0.36
CA TRP A 266 2.54 -9.29 -0.45
C TRP A 266 3.50 -10.38 0.00
N ALA A 267 3.03 -11.29 0.84
CA ALA A 267 3.77 -12.48 1.27
C ALA A 267 2.90 -13.74 1.11
N ILE A 268 3.47 -14.79 0.51
CA ILE A 268 2.80 -16.09 0.38
C ILE A 268 3.00 -16.85 1.68
N VAL A 269 1.91 -17.32 2.27
CA VAL A 269 1.92 -18.05 3.54
C VAL A 269 2.62 -19.41 3.36
N LYS A 270 3.50 -19.74 4.30
CA LYS A 270 4.27 -21.00 4.29
C LYS A 270 3.37 -22.23 4.24
N GLY A 271 3.62 -23.11 3.27
CA GLY A 271 2.83 -24.33 3.08
C GLY A 271 1.41 -24.08 2.54
N SER A 272 1.16 -22.94 1.91
CA SER A 272 -0.11 -22.68 1.23
C SER A 272 -0.32 -23.67 0.08
N PRO A 273 -1.46 -24.37 0.04
CA PRO A 273 -1.79 -25.24 -1.10
C PRO A 273 -2.05 -24.44 -2.38
N ALA A 274 -2.38 -23.16 -2.26
CA ALA A 274 -2.60 -22.23 -3.37
C ALA A 274 -1.35 -21.41 -3.75
N ALA A 275 -0.13 -21.76 -3.27
CA ALA A 275 1.09 -20.98 -3.48
C ALA A 275 1.35 -20.66 -4.97
N ARG A 276 1.18 -21.64 -5.87
CA ARG A 276 1.35 -21.41 -7.32
C ARG A 276 0.33 -20.42 -7.89
N MET A 277 -0.90 -20.44 -7.39
CA MET A 277 -1.93 -19.49 -7.80
C MET A 277 -1.61 -18.09 -7.24
N ALA A 278 -1.06 -18.03 -6.02
CA ALA A 278 -0.57 -16.78 -5.44
C ALA A 278 0.57 -16.18 -6.27
N GLU A 279 1.54 -16.97 -6.73
CA GLU A 279 2.61 -16.50 -7.65
C GLU A 279 2.03 -15.94 -8.96
N GLN A 280 1.05 -16.61 -9.55
CA GLN A 280 0.38 -16.11 -10.77
C GLN A 280 -0.39 -14.81 -10.51
N PHE A 281 -1.04 -14.70 -9.35
CA PHE A 281 -1.69 -13.48 -8.93
C PHE A 281 -0.67 -12.35 -8.73
N LEU A 282 0.47 -12.62 -8.10
CA LEU A 282 1.56 -11.64 -7.94
C LEU A 282 2.16 -11.20 -9.27
N TYR A 283 2.36 -12.13 -10.20
CA TYR A 283 2.78 -11.78 -11.56
C TYR A 283 1.80 -10.83 -12.24
N PHE A 284 0.50 -11.13 -12.16
CA PHE A 284 -0.55 -10.30 -12.73
C PHE A 284 -0.62 -8.92 -12.08
N THR A 285 -0.62 -8.85 -10.75
CA THR A 285 -0.74 -7.58 -10.02
C THR A 285 0.50 -6.70 -10.14
N GLY A 286 1.68 -7.29 -10.37
CA GLY A 286 2.93 -6.55 -10.60
C GLY A 286 3.04 -5.91 -11.99
N MET A 287 2.07 -6.08 -12.89
CA MET A 287 2.09 -5.37 -14.17
C MET A 287 1.79 -3.89 -13.98
N PRO A 288 2.61 -2.95 -14.53
CA PRO A 288 2.41 -1.50 -14.33
C PRO A 288 1.00 -1.01 -14.62
N ALA A 289 0.38 -1.49 -15.71
CA ALA A 289 -0.99 -1.11 -16.08
C ALA A 289 -2.03 -1.59 -15.06
N ILE A 290 -1.80 -2.72 -14.41
CA ILE A 290 -2.68 -3.28 -13.37
C ILE A 290 -2.50 -2.51 -12.05
N GLU A 291 -1.27 -2.14 -11.69
CA GLU A 291 -1.01 -1.24 -10.55
C GLU A 291 -1.63 0.15 -10.75
N GLN A 292 -1.56 0.70 -11.98
CA GLN A 292 -2.27 1.95 -12.31
C GLN A 292 -3.79 1.81 -12.14
N HIS A 293 -4.34 0.62 -12.38
CA HIS A 293 -5.76 0.36 -12.13
C HIS A 293 -6.08 0.38 -10.62
N LEU A 294 -5.21 -0.18 -9.78
CA LEU A 294 -5.34 -0.06 -8.32
C LEU A 294 -5.22 1.40 -7.87
N LEU A 295 -4.24 2.14 -8.38
CA LEU A 295 -4.07 3.57 -8.06
C LEU A 295 -5.36 4.36 -8.31
N LYS A 296 -6.00 4.17 -9.46
CA LYS A 296 -7.29 4.82 -9.78
C LYS A 296 -8.43 4.44 -8.85
N LYS A 297 -8.37 3.29 -8.20
CA LYS A 297 -9.43 2.80 -7.29
C LYS A 297 -9.17 3.10 -5.83
N SER A 298 -7.93 3.29 -5.43
CA SER A 298 -7.53 3.39 -4.02
C SER A 298 -6.68 4.62 -3.68
N GLY A 299 -6.05 5.26 -4.68
CA GLY A 299 -5.05 6.29 -4.46
C GLY A 299 -3.67 5.77 -4.03
N TYR A 300 -3.49 4.45 -3.84
CA TYR A 300 -2.20 3.86 -3.49
C TYR A 300 -1.35 3.59 -4.72
N PHE A 301 -0.06 3.92 -4.64
CA PHE A 301 0.92 3.62 -5.68
C PHE A 301 1.51 2.22 -5.48
N GLY A 302 1.61 1.46 -6.57
CA GLY A 302 2.32 0.18 -6.63
C GLY A 302 3.83 0.36 -6.80
N LEU A 303 4.57 -0.75 -6.95
CA LEU A 303 6.04 -0.77 -6.95
C LEU A 303 6.66 -1.42 -8.19
N ALA A 304 5.90 -1.69 -9.23
CA ALA A 304 6.45 -2.10 -10.52
C ALA A 304 7.21 -0.94 -11.19
N LYS A 305 8.32 -1.22 -11.83
CA LYS A 305 9.01 -0.24 -12.68
C LYS A 305 8.09 0.21 -13.82
N GLY A 306 8.05 1.51 -14.09
CA GLY A 306 7.17 2.07 -15.10
C GLY A 306 5.72 2.29 -14.63
N MET A 307 5.41 2.03 -13.36
CA MET A 307 4.07 2.25 -12.80
C MET A 307 3.58 3.69 -12.96
N THR A 308 4.48 4.67 -12.98
CA THR A 308 4.15 6.09 -13.19
C THR A 308 4.14 6.53 -14.65
N ASP A 309 4.54 5.67 -15.60
CA ASP A 309 4.64 6.03 -17.01
C ASP A 309 3.26 6.33 -17.60
N GLY A 310 3.14 7.48 -18.24
CA GLY A 310 1.89 7.92 -18.87
C GLY A 310 0.81 8.42 -17.91
N LEU A 311 1.08 8.49 -16.60
CA LEU A 311 0.17 9.13 -15.66
C LEU A 311 0.17 10.66 -15.83
N PRO A 312 -0.95 11.34 -15.51
CA PRO A 312 -1.03 12.80 -15.49
C PRO A 312 0.03 13.43 -14.57
N PRO A 313 0.63 14.58 -14.94
CA PRO A 313 1.68 15.23 -14.16
C PRO A 313 1.29 15.56 -12.70
N ASP A 314 0.05 15.94 -12.46
CA ASP A 314 -0.50 16.20 -11.13
C ASP A 314 -0.60 14.93 -10.27
N VAL A 315 -0.92 13.78 -10.87
CA VAL A 315 -0.88 12.48 -10.19
C VAL A 315 0.56 12.07 -9.88
N VAL A 316 1.49 12.25 -10.83
CA VAL A 316 2.93 11.97 -10.61
C VAL A 316 3.50 12.87 -9.52
N ALA A 317 3.04 14.13 -9.41
CA ALA A 317 3.45 15.05 -8.34
C ALA A 317 3.07 14.57 -6.93
N LEU A 318 2.00 13.80 -6.80
CA LEU A 318 1.58 13.16 -5.54
C LEU A 318 2.24 11.80 -5.29
N SER A 319 3.05 11.32 -6.24
CA SER A 319 3.73 10.04 -6.12
C SER A 319 4.81 10.08 -5.03
N PRO A 320 4.95 9.03 -4.21
CA PRO A 320 6.07 8.84 -3.31
C PRO A 320 7.41 8.68 -4.04
N TYR A 321 7.37 8.43 -5.35
CA TYR A 321 8.56 8.32 -6.21
C TYR A 321 9.02 9.67 -6.78
N ASN A 322 8.23 10.73 -6.62
CA ASN A 322 8.68 12.08 -6.90
C ASN A 322 9.86 12.41 -5.96
N PRO A 323 11.04 12.79 -6.49
CA PRO A 323 12.21 13.03 -5.65
C PRO A 323 12.00 14.06 -4.54
N ALA A 324 11.15 15.07 -4.77
CA ALA A 324 10.83 16.06 -3.74
C ALA A 324 10.08 15.42 -2.55
N ASN A 325 9.12 14.52 -2.80
CA ASN A 325 8.39 13.81 -1.77
C ASN A 325 9.28 12.77 -1.08
N ALA A 326 9.97 11.94 -1.86
CA ALA A 326 10.84 10.87 -1.34
C ALA A 326 11.97 11.39 -0.42
N ASN A 327 12.58 12.53 -0.78
CA ASN A 327 13.67 13.13 0.00
C ASN A 327 13.20 13.84 1.26
N ALA A 328 11.94 14.27 1.29
CA ALA A 328 11.35 14.98 2.43
C ALA A 328 10.63 14.05 3.42
N ALA A 329 10.37 12.81 3.02
CA ALA A 329 9.68 11.82 3.85
C ALA A 329 10.60 11.21 4.92
N LEU A 330 10.02 10.85 6.05
CA LEU A 330 10.63 9.98 7.05
C LEU A 330 10.23 8.53 6.74
N ARG A 331 11.22 7.68 6.48
CA ARG A 331 10.98 6.23 6.36
C ARG A 331 10.78 5.63 7.73
N LEU A 332 9.67 4.92 7.93
CA LEU A 332 9.44 4.20 9.19
C LEU A 332 10.48 3.09 9.35
N ASP A 333 11.13 3.06 10.52
CA ASP A 333 12.17 2.08 10.86
C ASP A 333 11.53 0.84 11.50
N ALA A 334 11.38 -0.20 10.69
CA ALA A 334 10.77 -1.46 11.13
C ALA A 334 11.60 -2.14 12.23
N ALA A 335 12.93 -2.05 12.21
CA ALA A 335 13.78 -2.64 13.23
C ALA A 335 13.62 -1.92 14.58
N PHE A 336 13.61 -0.58 14.58
CA PHE A 336 13.31 0.20 15.77
C PHE A 336 11.96 -0.19 16.39
N TRP A 337 10.90 -0.27 15.58
CA TRP A 337 9.56 -0.61 16.06
C TRP A 337 9.46 -2.06 16.53
N HIS A 338 10.11 -3.00 15.85
CA HIS A 338 10.20 -4.38 16.30
C HIS A 338 10.74 -4.47 17.74
N ASP A 339 11.84 -3.77 18.03
CA ASP A 339 12.52 -3.85 19.32
C ASP A 339 11.81 -3.06 20.44
N ASN A 340 11.08 -1.99 20.09
CA ASN A 340 10.56 -1.03 21.05
C ASN A 340 9.03 -1.01 21.18
N MET A 341 8.29 -1.62 20.26
CA MET A 341 6.82 -1.55 20.21
C MET A 341 6.15 -1.96 21.55
N PRO A 342 6.48 -3.08 22.21
CA PRO A 342 5.79 -3.49 23.43
C PRO A 342 5.92 -2.44 24.54
N LYS A 343 7.14 -1.93 24.75
CA LYS A 343 7.45 -0.94 25.80
C LYS A 343 6.79 0.41 25.50
N LEU A 344 6.88 0.87 24.27
CA LEU A 344 6.34 2.17 23.87
C LEU A 344 4.81 2.17 23.80
N ARG A 345 4.20 1.05 23.40
CA ARG A 345 2.74 0.85 23.45
C ARG A 345 2.23 0.93 24.90
N GLN A 346 2.83 0.19 25.81
CA GLN A 346 2.47 0.23 27.24
C GLN A 346 2.56 1.67 27.79
N ARG A 347 3.63 2.39 27.47
CA ARG A 347 3.80 3.79 27.87
C ARG A 347 2.73 4.70 27.29
N PHE A 348 2.39 4.52 26.00
CA PHE A 348 1.36 5.31 25.32
C PHE A 348 -0.02 5.06 25.92
N GLU A 349 -0.37 3.82 26.23
CA GLU A 349 -1.64 3.46 26.89
C GLU A 349 -1.75 4.10 28.28
N ALA A 350 -0.68 4.04 29.08
CA ALA A 350 -0.62 4.74 30.37
C ALA A 350 -0.78 6.25 30.20
N TRP A 351 -0.10 6.84 29.21
CA TRP A 351 -0.20 8.25 28.87
C TRP A 351 -1.61 8.68 28.44
N LEU A 352 -2.33 7.84 27.68
CA LEU A 352 -3.71 8.11 27.28
C LEU A 352 -4.68 8.14 28.45
N GLY A 353 -4.46 7.30 29.47
CA GLY A 353 -5.33 7.14 30.63
C GLY A 353 -5.22 8.28 31.66
N HIS A 354 -4.21 9.10 31.55
CA HIS A 354 -3.98 10.30 32.39
C HIS A 354 -4.39 11.56 31.62
#